data_e51310f69d5d7a3f324d4e4952520771
#
_entry.id   e51310f69d5d7a3f324d4e4952520771
#
_cell.length_a   1.000
_cell.length_b   1.000
_cell.length_c   1.000
_cell.angle_alpha   90.00
_cell.angle_beta   90.00
_cell.angle_gamma   90.00
#
_symmetry.space_group_name_H-M   'P 1'
#
loop_
_entity.id
_entity.type
_entity.pdbx_description
1 polymer ?
#
loop_
_entity_poly.entity_id
_entity_poly.type
_entity_poly.pdbx_seq_one_letter_code
_entity_poly.pdbx_strand_id
1 'polypeptide(L)'
;MPSLAELLKTKRVLLADGATGTNYFEMGLTAGDPPEMWNVDHPDKVASLHRRFVEAGADIILTNTFGCNKHRLKLHKLEGRVHELNKAAAAIARAEAGKADRPVVVGGSVGPTGELFEPLGQLTYADAVACFRSRSRA
;
A
#
# COMPACT_ATOMS: atom_id res chain seq x y z
N MET A 1 13.06 -5.09 13.42
CA MET A 1 12.42 -5.80 12.30
C MET A 1 13.47 -6.20 11.28
N PRO A 2 13.39 -7.41 10.72
CA PRO A 2 14.33 -7.82 9.70
C PRO A 2 14.18 -6.95 8.45
N SER A 3 15.28 -6.61 7.84
CA SER A 3 15.30 -5.95 6.55
C SER A 3 15.13 -6.99 5.43
N LEU A 4 14.70 -6.53 4.25
CA LEU A 4 14.65 -7.37 3.05
C LEU A 4 16.02 -8.04 2.78
N ALA A 5 17.11 -7.28 2.96
CA ALA A 5 18.45 -7.78 2.75
C ALA A 5 18.84 -8.90 3.74
N GLU A 6 18.36 -8.85 4.97
CA GLU A 6 18.58 -9.91 5.96
C GLU A 6 17.82 -11.18 5.61
N LEU A 7 16.56 -11.06 5.16
CA LEU A 7 15.79 -12.22 4.71
C LEU A 7 16.42 -12.89 3.49
N LEU A 8 16.93 -12.14 2.54
CA LEU A 8 17.60 -12.67 1.34
C LEU A 8 18.91 -13.42 1.65
N LYS A 9 19.52 -13.18 2.82
CA LYS A 9 20.68 -13.97 3.27
C LYS A 9 20.28 -15.36 3.77
N THR A 10 19.05 -15.52 4.26
CA THR A 10 18.57 -16.77 4.87
C THR A 10 17.68 -17.58 3.95
N LYS A 11 17.05 -16.94 2.97
CA LYS A 11 16.15 -17.56 1.99
C LYS A 11 16.58 -17.25 0.56
N ARG A 12 16.64 -18.26 -0.28
CA ARG A 12 16.96 -18.11 -1.71
C ARG A 12 15.86 -17.38 -2.48
N VAL A 13 14.62 -17.57 -2.07
CA VAL A 13 13.42 -16.98 -2.69
C VAL A 13 12.53 -16.46 -1.59
N LEU A 14 11.98 -15.26 -1.78
CA LEU A 14 10.97 -14.67 -0.91
C LEU A 14 9.63 -14.66 -1.63
N LEU A 15 8.58 -15.01 -0.91
CA LEU A 15 7.21 -14.98 -1.39
C LEU A 15 6.57 -13.64 -1.01
N ALA A 16 6.14 -12.87 -2.01
CA ALA A 16 5.30 -11.69 -1.78
C ALA A 16 3.82 -12.07 -1.71
N ASP A 17 3.03 -11.19 -1.12
CA ASP A 17 1.58 -11.26 -1.18
C ASP A 17 1.06 -11.11 -2.63
N GLY A 18 -0.26 -11.20 -2.80
CA GLY A 18 -0.92 -11.20 -4.09
C GLY A 18 -1.97 -10.12 -4.26
N ALA A 19 -2.99 -10.44 -5.04
CA ALA A 19 -4.05 -9.51 -5.43
C ALA A 19 -4.76 -8.87 -4.23
N THR A 20 -4.92 -7.56 -4.27
CA THR A 20 -5.60 -6.77 -3.25
C THR A 20 -7.01 -6.39 -3.70
N GLY A 21 -7.13 -5.78 -4.87
CA GLY A 21 -8.41 -5.24 -5.36
C GLY A 21 -9.51 -6.28 -5.51
N THR A 22 -9.22 -7.42 -6.12
CA THR A 22 -10.20 -8.52 -6.31
C THR A 22 -10.65 -9.09 -4.97
N ASN A 23 -9.74 -9.25 -4.01
CA ASN A 23 -10.10 -9.68 -2.66
C ASN A 23 -11.00 -8.66 -1.95
N TYR A 24 -10.74 -7.36 -2.11
CA TYR A 24 -11.61 -6.35 -1.51
C TYR A 24 -13.00 -6.30 -2.16
N PHE A 25 -13.12 -6.55 -3.46
CA PHE A 25 -14.43 -6.67 -4.11
C PHE A 25 -15.23 -7.84 -3.52
N GLU A 26 -14.61 -8.99 -3.31
CA GLU A 26 -15.23 -10.13 -2.62
C GLU A 26 -15.62 -9.81 -1.17
N MET A 27 -14.90 -8.91 -0.51
CA MET A 27 -15.18 -8.44 0.84
C MET A 27 -16.17 -7.28 0.91
N GLY A 28 -16.70 -6.84 -0.24
CA GLY A 28 -17.76 -5.84 -0.34
C GLY A 28 -17.32 -4.44 -0.74
N LEU A 29 -16.12 -4.25 -1.30
CA LEU A 29 -15.73 -2.97 -1.89
C LEU A 29 -16.57 -2.70 -3.13
N THR A 30 -17.18 -1.52 -3.23
CA THR A 30 -17.93 -1.10 -4.39
C THR A 30 -17.01 -0.67 -5.54
N ALA A 31 -17.36 -1.05 -6.77
CA ALA A 31 -16.60 -0.61 -7.93
C ALA A 31 -16.60 0.92 -8.05
N GLY A 32 -15.44 1.51 -8.22
CA GLY A 32 -15.23 2.96 -8.25
C GLY A 32 -14.84 3.60 -6.92
N ASP A 33 -15.04 2.92 -5.80
CA ASP A 33 -14.56 3.40 -4.51
C ASP A 33 -13.04 3.19 -4.37
N PRO A 34 -12.32 4.14 -3.78
CA PRO A 34 -10.89 4.00 -3.56
C PRO A 34 -10.64 2.99 -2.43
N PRO A 35 -9.95 1.87 -2.70
CA PRO A 35 -9.66 0.86 -1.68
C PRO A 35 -8.82 1.41 -0.52
N GLU A 36 -8.09 2.49 -0.74
CA GLU A 36 -7.27 3.17 0.27
C GLU A 36 -8.10 3.76 1.41
N MET A 37 -9.38 4.10 1.17
CA MET A 37 -10.29 4.55 2.23
C MET A 37 -10.57 3.48 3.28
N TRP A 38 -10.45 2.21 2.92
CA TRP A 38 -10.61 1.13 3.87
C TRP A 38 -9.53 1.09 4.95
N ASN A 39 -8.42 1.78 4.75
CA ASN A 39 -7.40 1.94 5.79
C ASN A 39 -7.94 2.67 7.04
N VAL A 40 -9.01 3.46 6.88
CA VAL A 40 -9.68 4.18 7.97
C VAL A 40 -11.12 3.75 8.18
N ASP A 41 -11.88 3.45 7.11
CA ASP A 41 -13.29 3.09 7.20
C ASP A 41 -13.50 1.62 7.60
N HIS A 42 -12.62 0.72 7.13
CA HIS A 42 -12.69 -0.72 7.36
C HIS A 42 -11.31 -1.34 7.61
N PRO A 43 -10.56 -0.83 8.63
CA PRO A 43 -9.20 -1.30 8.90
C PRO A 43 -9.13 -2.79 9.24
N ASP A 44 -10.20 -3.35 9.81
CA ASP A 44 -10.36 -4.78 10.09
C ASP A 44 -10.33 -5.64 8.83
N LYS A 45 -10.95 -5.19 7.73
CA LYS A 45 -10.93 -5.88 6.45
C LYS A 45 -9.53 -5.85 5.82
N VAL A 46 -8.85 -4.70 5.86
CA VAL A 46 -7.46 -4.57 5.40
C VAL A 46 -6.54 -5.48 6.21
N ALA A 47 -6.65 -5.45 7.54
CA ALA A 47 -5.91 -6.34 8.44
C ALA A 47 -6.17 -7.81 8.15
N SER A 48 -7.42 -8.19 7.91
CA SER A 48 -7.82 -9.56 7.59
C SER A 48 -7.13 -10.06 6.31
N LEU A 49 -7.04 -9.23 5.26
CA LEU A 49 -6.36 -9.61 4.03
C LEU A 49 -4.87 -9.80 4.26
N HIS A 50 -4.20 -8.87 4.95
CA HIS A 50 -2.78 -9.02 5.30
C HIS A 50 -2.53 -10.31 6.11
N ARG A 51 -3.37 -10.58 7.10
CA ARG A 51 -3.27 -11.79 7.92
C ARG A 51 -3.35 -13.05 7.06
N ARG A 52 -4.31 -13.15 6.16
CA ARG A 52 -4.47 -14.30 5.25
C ARG A 52 -3.22 -14.54 4.42
N PHE A 53 -2.58 -13.50 3.89
CA PHE A 53 -1.33 -13.64 3.14
C PHE A 53 -0.16 -14.06 4.05
N VAL A 54 -0.05 -13.49 5.25
CA VAL A 54 0.98 -13.88 6.23
C VAL A 54 0.81 -15.35 6.63
N GLU A 55 -0.40 -15.81 6.93
CA GLU A 55 -0.71 -17.19 7.27
C GLU A 55 -0.45 -18.14 6.08
N ALA A 56 -0.68 -17.71 4.86
CA ALA A 56 -0.38 -18.46 3.65
C ALA A 56 1.14 -18.55 3.35
N GLY A 57 1.99 -17.85 4.10
CA GLY A 57 3.44 -17.98 4.00
C GLY A 57 4.15 -16.81 3.31
N ALA A 58 3.46 -15.68 3.04
CA ALA A 58 4.11 -14.51 2.44
C ALA A 58 5.22 -13.96 3.34
N ASP A 59 6.41 -13.78 2.79
CA ASP A 59 7.56 -13.16 3.45
C ASP A 59 7.52 -11.63 3.34
N ILE A 60 6.79 -11.13 2.35
CA ILE A 60 6.60 -9.70 2.07
C ILE A 60 5.11 -9.44 1.91
N ILE A 61 4.59 -8.46 2.62
CA ILE A 61 3.25 -7.91 2.40
C ILE A 61 3.33 -6.44 2.01
N LEU A 62 2.47 -6.02 1.08
CA LEU A 62 2.41 -4.65 0.58
C LEU A 62 1.28 -3.87 1.25
N THR A 63 1.56 -2.62 1.61
CA THR A 63 0.53 -1.74 2.17
C THR A 63 -0.59 -1.46 1.17
N ASN A 64 -1.81 -1.21 1.64
CA ASN A 64 -2.95 -0.82 0.82
C ASN A 64 -2.85 0.67 0.41
N THR A 65 -1.86 1.00 -0.43
CA THR A 65 -1.50 2.39 -0.78
C THR A 65 -1.16 2.60 -2.25
N PHE A 66 -1.55 1.67 -3.14
CA PHE A 66 -1.22 1.78 -4.57
C PHE A 66 -1.69 3.10 -5.19
N GLY A 67 -2.93 3.48 -4.96
CA GLY A 67 -3.51 4.77 -5.42
C GLY A 67 -3.35 5.90 -4.40
N CYS A 68 -2.59 5.73 -3.32
CA CYS A 68 -2.52 6.68 -2.22
C CYS A 68 -1.51 7.81 -2.48
N ASN A 69 -1.64 8.49 -3.61
CA ASN A 69 -0.92 9.70 -3.95
C ASN A 69 -1.88 10.85 -4.29
N LYS A 70 -1.40 12.08 -4.26
CA LYS A 70 -2.22 13.28 -4.42
C LYS A 70 -3.05 13.28 -5.73
N HIS A 71 -2.46 12.87 -6.84
CA HIS A 71 -3.14 12.89 -8.15
C HIS A 71 -4.27 11.85 -8.21
N ARG A 72 -4.04 10.64 -7.72
CA ARG A 72 -5.05 9.59 -7.70
C ARG A 72 -6.16 9.89 -6.71
N LEU A 73 -5.83 10.33 -5.50
CA LEU A 73 -6.79 10.66 -4.46
C LEU A 73 -7.66 11.88 -4.83
N LYS A 74 -7.14 12.81 -5.64
CA LYS A 74 -7.91 13.96 -6.16
C LYS A 74 -9.15 13.52 -6.95
N LEU A 75 -9.12 12.37 -7.64
CA LEU A 75 -10.28 11.82 -8.35
C LEU A 75 -11.46 11.55 -7.42
N HIS A 76 -11.20 11.39 -6.14
CA HIS A 76 -12.19 11.15 -5.10
C HIS A 76 -12.31 12.30 -4.10
N LYS A 77 -11.70 13.47 -4.38
CA LYS A 77 -11.62 14.65 -3.48
C LYS A 77 -10.96 14.33 -2.13
N LEU A 78 -9.96 13.46 -2.16
CA LEU A 78 -9.23 12.96 -0.98
C LEU A 78 -7.74 13.38 -0.98
N GLU A 79 -7.35 14.31 -1.84
CA GLU A 79 -5.95 14.74 -2.00
C GLU A 79 -5.33 15.33 -0.74
N GLY A 80 -6.14 15.80 0.20
CA GLY A 80 -5.68 16.28 1.51
C GLY A 80 -5.39 15.17 2.53
N ARG A 81 -5.73 13.92 2.23
CA ARG A 81 -5.62 12.78 3.15
C ARG A 81 -4.47 11.82 2.85
N VAL A 82 -3.54 12.22 1.96
CA VAL A 82 -2.40 11.38 1.53
C VAL A 82 -1.62 10.84 2.72
N HIS A 83 -1.22 11.72 3.64
CA HIS A 83 -0.43 11.33 4.82
C HIS A 83 -1.20 10.39 5.74
N GLU A 84 -2.44 10.74 6.07
CA GLU A 84 -3.32 9.96 6.95
C GLU A 84 -3.50 8.52 6.43
N LEU A 85 -3.88 8.38 5.15
CA LEU A 85 -4.17 7.09 4.55
C LEU A 85 -2.90 6.20 4.42
N ASN A 86 -1.75 6.78 4.04
CA ASN A 86 -0.49 6.03 4.00
C ASN A 86 -0.06 5.58 5.40
N LYS A 87 -0.16 6.46 6.40
CA LYS A 87 0.18 6.13 7.79
C LYS A 87 -0.70 5.03 8.36
N ALA A 88 -2.02 5.12 8.15
CA ALA A 88 -2.95 4.09 8.59
C ALA A 88 -2.64 2.73 7.95
N ALA A 89 -2.42 2.70 6.63
CA ALA A 89 -2.08 1.47 5.90
C ALA A 89 -0.78 0.84 6.42
N ALA A 90 0.26 1.64 6.65
CA ALA A 90 1.53 1.16 7.17
C ALA A 90 1.37 0.58 8.58
N ALA A 91 0.58 1.23 9.44
CA ALA A 91 0.32 0.76 10.79
C ALA A 91 -0.43 -0.59 10.79
N ILE A 92 -1.44 -0.76 9.93
CA ILE A 92 -2.20 -2.01 9.81
C ILE A 92 -1.29 -3.14 9.34
N ALA A 93 -0.55 -2.94 8.25
CA ALA A 93 0.34 -3.95 7.70
C ALA A 93 1.44 -4.35 8.71
N ARG A 94 2.01 -3.36 9.42
CA ARG A 94 3.00 -3.57 10.46
C ARG A 94 2.44 -4.40 11.63
N ALA A 95 1.22 -4.10 12.06
CA ALA A 95 0.57 -4.83 13.14
C ALA A 95 0.34 -6.30 12.76
N GLU A 96 -0.10 -6.61 11.55
CA GLU A 96 -0.32 -7.98 11.10
C GLU A 96 1.01 -8.73 10.88
N ALA A 97 2.01 -8.10 10.29
CA ALA A 97 3.34 -8.67 10.15
C ALA A 97 3.98 -9.01 11.51
N GLY A 98 3.75 -8.18 12.53
CA GLY A 98 4.29 -8.38 13.88
C GLY A 98 3.65 -9.51 14.67
N LYS A 99 2.51 -10.06 14.22
CA LYS A 99 1.84 -11.21 14.84
C LYS A 99 2.40 -12.55 14.38
N ALA A 100 3.18 -12.55 13.29
CA ALA A 100 3.78 -13.78 12.77
C ALA A 100 4.90 -14.28 13.71
N ASP A 101 5.06 -15.58 13.81
CA ASP A 101 6.17 -16.25 14.52
C ASP A 101 7.48 -16.27 13.72
N ARG A 102 7.47 -15.67 12.54
CA ARG A 102 8.59 -15.57 11.60
C ARG A 102 8.74 -14.13 11.07
N PRO A 103 9.91 -13.78 10.53
CA PRO A 103 10.10 -12.47 9.93
C PRO A 103 9.20 -12.23 8.72
N VAL A 104 8.46 -11.13 8.72
CA VAL A 104 7.67 -10.65 7.58
C VAL A 104 8.03 -9.18 7.33
N VAL A 105 8.38 -8.88 6.09
CA VAL A 105 8.71 -7.52 5.66
C VAL A 105 7.46 -6.80 5.17
N VAL A 106 7.31 -5.55 5.56
CA VAL A 106 6.26 -4.66 5.05
C VAL A 106 6.86 -3.73 4.00
N GLY A 107 6.35 -3.82 2.78
CA GLY A 107 6.70 -2.94 1.66
C GLY A 107 5.63 -1.89 1.41
N GLY A 108 6.04 -0.64 1.17
CA GLY A 108 5.12 0.41 0.73
C GLY A 108 4.74 0.23 -0.74
N SER A 109 3.47 -0.01 -1.04
CA SER A 109 2.98 -0.10 -2.42
C SER A 109 2.92 1.29 -3.06
N VAL A 110 3.60 1.48 -4.18
CA VAL A 110 3.71 2.75 -4.90
C VAL A 110 3.17 2.60 -6.32
N GLY A 111 2.02 3.20 -6.58
CA GLY A 111 1.42 3.24 -7.91
C GLY A 111 1.70 4.54 -8.66
N PRO A 112 1.34 4.60 -9.97
CA PRO A 112 1.54 5.77 -10.80
C PRO A 112 0.60 6.92 -10.41
N THR A 113 0.95 8.14 -10.82
CA THR A 113 0.08 9.32 -10.64
C THR A 113 -1.17 9.25 -11.52
N GLY A 114 -1.09 8.56 -12.67
CA GLY A 114 -2.10 8.59 -13.71
C GLY A 114 -1.94 9.76 -14.68
N GLU A 115 -1.00 10.67 -14.41
CA GLU A 115 -0.69 11.84 -15.24
C GLU A 115 0.52 11.57 -16.13
N LEU A 116 0.53 12.16 -17.31
CA LEU A 116 1.68 12.13 -18.22
C LEU A 116 2.64 13.29 -17.95
N PHE A 117 3.92 13.01 -18.06
CA PHE A 117 4.96 14.04 -17.99
C PHE A 117 4.93 14.97 -19.21
N GLU A 118 5.37 16.21 -19.01
CA GLU A 118 5.65 17.13 -20.11
C GLU A 118 6.64 16.52 -21.12
N PRO A 119 6.49 16.78 -22.41
CA PRO A 119 5.50 17.64 -23.06
C PRO A 119 4.19 16.95 -23.43
N LEU A 120 4.04 15.64 -23.20
CA LEU A 120 2.84 14.87 -23.55
C LEU A 120 1.68 15.11 -22.60
N GLY A 121 1.95 15.48 -21.37
CA GLY A 121 0.99 15.85 -20.34
C GLY A 121 1.41 17.14 -19.65
N GLN A 122 0.91 17.35 -18.44
CA GLN A 122 1.18 18.57 -17.65
C GLN A 122 2.00 18.30 -16.38
N LEU A 123 2.37 17.04 -16.11
CA LEU A 123 3.12 16.69 -14.92
C LEU A 123 4.58 17.09 -15.08
N THR A 124 5.06 18.00 -14.23
CA THR A 124 6.49 18.32 -14.17
C THR A 124 7.23 17.30 -13.30
N TYR A 125 8.54 17.20 -13.49
CA TYR A 125 9.38 16.38 -12.61
C TYR A 125 9.31 16.84 -11.15
N ALA A 126 9.30 18.16 -10.92
CA ALA A 126 9.19 18.74 -9.57
C ALA A 126 7.87 18.36 -8.87
N ASP A 127 6.75 18.41 -9.59
CA ASP A 127 5.45 18.03 -9.07
C ASP A 127 5.38 16.52 -8.73
N ALA A 128 5.96 15.68 -9.58
CA ALA A 128 6.06 14.25 -9.32
C ALA A 128 6.88 13.96 -8.07
N VAL A 129 8.04 14.59 -7.92
CA VAL A 129 8.87 14.48 -6.72
C VAL A 129 8.11 14.92 -5.47
N ALA A 130 7.42 16.06 -5.52
CA ALA A 130 6.61 16.55 -4.41
C ALA A 130 5.49 15.58 -4.05
N CYS A 131 4.80 15.03 -5.05
CA CYS A 131 3.73 14.04 -4.89
C CYS A 131 4.21 12.80 -4.14
N PHE A 132 5.31 12.19 -4.54
CA PHE A 132 5.83 10.98 -3.91
C PHE A 132 6.51 11.24 -2.56
N ARG A 133 7.16 12.40 -2.41
CA ARG A 133 7.75 12.79 -1.12
C ARG A 133 6.71 12.98 -0.02
N SER A 134 5.51 13.50 -0.35
CA SER A 134 4.45 13.73 0.63
C SER A 134 3.91 12.44 1.24
N ARG A 135 3.93 11.34 0.50
CA ARG A 135 3.48 10.04 0.97
C ARG A 135 4.54 9.27 1.76
N SER A 136 5.82 9.43 1.43
CA SER A 136 6.93 8.70 2.08
C SER A 136 7.29 9.21 3.47
N ARG A 137 6.69 10.33 3.92
CA ARG A 137 6.85 10.90 5.26
C ARG A 137 5.72 10.50 6.23
N ALA A 138 4.83 9.61 5.81
CA ALA A 138 3.70 9.13 6.62
C ALA A 138 4.09 8.05 7.64
#